data_21efccbe8460a638aa47793f4e8d8cb3
#
_entry.id   21efccbe8460a638aa47793f4e8d8cb3
#
_cell.length_a   1.000
_cell.length_b   1.000
_cell.length_c   1.000
_cell.angle_alpha   90.00
_cell.angle_beta   90.00
_cell.angle_gamma   90.00
#
_symmetry.space_group_name_H-M   'P 1'
#
loop_
_entity.id
_entity.type
_entity.pdbx_description
1 polymer ?
#
loop_
_entity_poly.entity_id
_entity_poly.type
_entity_poly.pdbx_seq_one_letter_code
_entity_poly.pdbx_strand_id
1 'polypeptide(L)'
;MLKINVLRKNSDFNAIYKKGRSVGDRYLVLFLRENGLPYNRTGFLASKKVGNSVKRNRAKRLMKESYRAISYMLPEGYDFIIIARNTICGKKCAEVEKSLLSAFKRTGVIKEK
;
A
#
# COMPACT_ATOMS: atom_id res chain seq x y z
N MET A 1 -0.25 12.45 -15.01
CA MET A 1 0.28 11.89 -13.75
C MET A 1 -0.86 11.71 -12.77
N LEU A 2 -1.05 10.51 -12.26
CA LEU A 2 -2.08 10.25 -11.27
C LEU A 2 -1.66 10.81 -9.92
N LYS A 3 -2.54 11.63 -9.34
CA LYS A 3 -2.31 12.23 -8.04
C LYS A 3 -2.77 11.25 -6.95
N ILE A 4 -1.89 10.94 -6.01
CA ILE A 4 -2.23 10.07 -4.89
C ILE A 4 -2.84 10.93 -3.77
N ASN A 5 -4.07 10.58 -3.36
CA ASN A 5 -4.67 11.17 -2.17
C ASN A 5 -4.12 10.46 -0.95
N VAL A 6 -3.45 11.20 -0.07
CA VAL A 6 -2.69 10.62 1.04
C VAL A 6 -3.54 10.60 2.31
N LEU A 7 -3.54 9.44 2.99
CA LEU A 7 -4.11 9.32 4.33
C LEU A 7 -3.20 10.02 5.34
N ARG A 8 -3.77 10.86 6.21
CA ARG A 8 -3.00 11.64 7.19
C ARG A 8 -3.50 11.52 8.62
N LYS A 9 -4.81 11.30 8.82
CA LYS A 9 -5.41 11.33 10.17
C LYS A 9 -5.26 9.99 10.87
N ASN A 10 -4.85 10.02 12.14
CA ASN A 10 -4.75 8.81 12.96
C ASN A 10 -6.08 8.08 13.10
N SER A 11 -7.19 8.83 13.14
CA SER A 11 -8.53 8.22 13.21
C SER A 11 -8.83 7.37 11.98
N ASP A 12 -8.39 7.81 10.78
CA ASP A 12 -8.57 7.05 9.55
C ASP A 12 -7.74 5.77 9.57
N PHE A 13 -6.48 5.85 10.01
CA PHE A 13 -5.62 4.68 10.14
C PHE A 13 -6.22 3.66 11.12
N ASN A 14 -6.67 4.13 12.28
CA ASN A 14 -7.27 3.25 13.29
C ASN A 14 -8.54 2.56 12.78
N ALA A 15 -9.37 3.28 12.04
CA ALA A 15 -10.59 2.71 11.46
C ALA A 15 -10.26 1.60 10.46
N ILE A 16 -9.23 1.78 9.65
CA ILE A 16 -8.78 0.78 8.68
C ILE A 16 -8.25 -0.46 9.39
N TYR A 17 -7.42 -0.27 10.43
CA TYR A 17 -6.88 -1.39 11.20
C TYR A 17 -7.97 -2.20 11.91
N LYS A 18 -9.02 -1.54 12.42
CA LYS A 18 -10.09 -2.21 13.15
C LYS A 18 -11.14 -2.85 12.25
N LYS A 19 -11.50 -2.18 11.17
CA LYS A 19 -12.64 -2.58 10.32
C LYS A 19 -12.24 -3.10 8.95
N GLY A 20 -10.99 -2.91 8.56
CA GLY A 20 -10.50 -3.32 7.27
C GLY A 20 -10.06 -4.77 7.21
N ARG A 21 -9.70 -5.18 6.00
CA ARG A 21 -9.06 -6.47 5.75
C ARG A 21 -7.56 -6.27 5.58
N SER A 22 -6.79 -7.32 5.77
CA SER A 22 -5.35 -7.25 5.54
C SER A 22 -4.84 -8.48 4.80
N VAL A 23 -3.80 -8.26 4.00
CA VAL A 23 -3.10 -9.34 3.29
C VAL A 23 -1.60 -9.05 3.38
N GLY A 24 -0.84 -10.02 3.87
CA GLY A 24 0.61 -9.94 3.86
C GLY A 24 1.18 -10.53 2.57
N ASP A 25 2.24 -9.93 2.06
CA ASP A 25 2.98 -10.45 0.93
C ASP A 25 4.48 -10.41 1.24
N ARG A 26 5.31 -10.73 0.27
CA ARG A 26 6.75 -10.91 0.46
C ARG A 26 7.45 -9.67 1.04
N TYR A 27 7.10 -8.48 0.53
CA TYR A 27 7.82 -7.25 0.89
C TYR A 27 6.97 -6.22 1.60
N LEU A 28 5.66 -6.47 1.74
CA LEU A 28 4.73 -5.49 2.30
C LEU A 28 3.49 -6.16 2.89
N VAL A 29 2.75 -5.37 3.66
CA VAL A 29 1.43 -5.76 4.17
C VAL A 29 0.44 -4.70 3.67
N LEU A 30 -0.68 -5.15 3.14
CA LEU A 30 -1.74 -4.28 2.63
C LEU A 30 -2.95 -4.36 3.54
N PHE A 31 -3.40 -3.20 4.04
CA PHE A 31 -4.69 -3.05 4.71
C PHE A 31 -5.62 -2.27 3.80
N LEU A 32 -6.91 -2.61 3.79
CA LEU A 32 -7.89 -1.93 2.96
C LEU A 32 -9.27 -1.95 3.58
N ARG A 33 -10.05 -0.91 3.28
CA ARG A 33 -11.49 -0.87 3.58
C ARG A 33 -12.20 0.06 2.59
N GLU A 34 -13.50 -0.14 2.40
CA GLU A 34 -14.32 0.80 1.65
C GLU A 34 -14.49 2.09 2.44
N ASN A 35 -14.35 3.24 1.77
CA ASN A 35 -14.39 4.54 2.44
C ASN A 35 -15.62 5.40 2.13
N GLY A 36 -16.48 4.94 1.21
CA GLY A 36 -17.67 5.70 0.82
C GLY A 36 -17.40 6.95 0.01
N LEU A 37 -16.16 7.16 -0.43
CA LEU A 37 -15.77 8.33 -1.20
C LEU A 37 -15.65 7.98 -2.69
N PRO A 38 -15.72 8.98 -3.59
CA PRO A 38 -15.54 8.73 -5.02
C PRO A 38 -14.07 8.63 -5.45
N TYR A 39 -13.14 8.45 -4.51
CA TYR A 39 -11.71 8.32 -4.78
C TYR A 39 -11.06 7.47 -3.70
N ASN A 40 -9.85 7.00 -3.98
CA ASN A 40 -9.04 6.23 -3.05
C ASN A 40 -8.12 7.14 -2.24
N ARG A 41 -7.89 6.78 -0.98
CA ARG A 41 -6.87 7.42 -0.15
C ARG A 41 -5.86 6.35 0.24
N THR A 42 -4.56 6.69 0.25
CA THR A 42 -3.52 5.70 0.47
C THR A 42 -2.47 6.22 1.45
N GLY A 43 -2.09 5.39 2.41
CA GLY A 43 -0.99 5.67 3.33
C GLY A 43 0.16 4.69 3.07
N PHE A 44 1.39 5.20 3.15
CA PHE A 44 2.60 4.40 2.99
C PHE A 44 3.42 4.51 4.25
N LEU A 45 3.68 3.38 4.91
CA LEU A 45 4.35 3.33 6.19
C LEU A 45 5.58 2.43 6.16
N ALA A 46 6.60 2.82 6.92
CA ALA A 46 7.78 2.00 7.13
C ALA A 46 8.24 2.21 8.58
N SER A 47 8.28 1.13 9.35
CA SER A 47 8.67 1.17 10.76
C SER A 47 10.20 1.09 10.91
N LYS A 48 10.65 1.27 12.14
CA LYS A 48 12.07 1.13 12.50
C LYS A 48 12.65 -0.25 12.18
N LYS A 49 11.80 -1.27 12.03
CA LYS A 49 12.22 -2.62 11.63
C LYS A 49 12.82 -2.65 10.22
N VAL A 50 12.41 -1.72 9.36
CA VAL A 50 12.97 -1.58 8.01
C VAL A 50 14.40 -1.06 8.06
N GLY A 51 14.70 -0.18 9.01
CA GLY A 51 16.02 0.39 9.19
C GLY A 51 15.96 1.86 9.60
N ASN A 52 17.06 2.57 9.32
CA ASN A 52 17.16 4.00 9.64
C ASN A 52 16.27 4.86 8.73
N SER A 53 16.28 6.18 8.94
CA SER A 53 15.43 7.12 8.17
C SER A 53 15.63 7.02 6.68
N VAL A 54 16.88 6.85 6.24
CA VAL A 54 17.21 6.74 4.81
C VAL A 54 16.55 5.50 4.20
N LYS A 55 16.67 4.38 4.88
CA LYS A 55 16.07 3.11 4.42
C LYS A 55 14.55 3.16 4.44
N ARG A 56 13.97 3.76 5.48
CA ARG A 56 12.51 3.92 5.57
C ARG A 56 11.96 4.82 4.47
N ASN A 57 12.62 5.93 4.20
CA ASN A 57 12.22 6.85 3.13
C ASN A 57 12.33 6.20 1.75
N ARG A 58 13.38 5.40 1.54
CA ARG A 58 13.55 4.64 0.30
C ARG A 58 12.42 3.62 0.12
N ALA A 59 12.06 2.90 1.18
CA ALA A 59 10.97 1.93 1.14
C ALA A 59 9.65 2.60 0.80
N LYS A 60 9.34 3.74 1.40
CA LYS A 60 8.14 4.50 1.09
C LYS A 60 8.10 4.93 -0.37
N ARG A 61 9.24 5.39 -0.89
CA ARG A 61 9.35 5.80 -2.29
C ARG A 61 9.12 4.63 -3.23
N LEU A 62 9.72 3.48 -2.95
CA LEU A 62 9.50 2.26 -3.72
C LEU A 62 8.02 1.86 -3.76
N MET A 63 7.36 1.90 -2.60
CA MET A 63 5.95 1.56 -2.52
C MET A 63 5.08 2.56 -3.28
N LYS A 64 5.38 3.85 -3.21
CA LYS A 64 4.66 4.88 -3.96
C LYS A 64 4.79 4.70 -5.47
N GLU A 65 6.01 4.46 -5.95
CA GLU A 65 6.26 4.23 -7.37
C GLU A 65 5.53 2.96 -7.86
N SER A 66 5.60 1.90 -7.08
CA SER A 66 4.92 0.65 -7.39
C SER A 66 3.40 0.84 -7.42
N TYR A 67 2.86 1.59 -6.47
CA TYR A 67 1.44 1.89 -6.40
C TYR A 67 0.99 2.69 -7.62
N ARG A 68 1.75 3.72 -8.02
CA ARG A 68 1.42 4.51 -9.20
C ARG A 68 1.34 3.66 -10.45
N ALA A 69 2.23 2.69 -10.57
CA ALA A 69 2.29 1.81 -11.75
C ALA A 69 1.03 0.95 -11.90
N ILE A 70 0.39 0.57 -10.81
CA ILE A 70 -0.77 -0.34 -10.82
C ILE A 70 -2.09 0.34 -10.46
N SER A 71 -2.07 1.61 -10.05
CA SER A 71 -3.26 2.29 -9.51
C SER A 71 -4.41 2.37 -10.52
N TYR A 72 -4.11 2.41 -11.81
CA TYR A 72 -5.15 2.41 -12.86
C TYR A 72 -6.02 1.15 -12.85
N MET A 73 -5.53 0.07 -12.24
CA MET A 73 -6.25 -1.20 -12.16
C MET A 73 -7.20 -1.27 -10.95
N LEU A 74 -7.10 -0.29 -10.04
CA LEU A 74 -7.83 -0.32 -8.78
C LEU A 74 -9.20 0.36 -8.93
N PRO A 75 -10.25 -0.19 -8.31
CA PRO A 75 -11.53 0.50 -8.22
C PRO A 75 -11.41 1.70 -7.29
N GLU A 76 -12.36 2.62 -7.37
CA GLU A 76 -12.43 3.78 -6.49
C GLU A 76 -13.21 3.44 -5.22
N GLY A 77 -13.05 4.29 -4.19
CA GLY A 77 -13.82 4.18 -2.97
C GLY A 77 -13.18 3.36 -1.87
N TYR A 78 -11.86 3.24 -1.87
CA TYR A 78 -11.13 2.47 -0.87
C TYR A 78 -10.10 3.33 -0.15
N ASP A 79 -9.86 2.99 1.12
CA ASP A 79 -8.68 3.43 1.84
C ASP A 79 -7.68 2.25 1.86
N PHE A 80 -6.43 2.52 1.49
CA PHE A 80 -5.36 1.53 1.52
C PHE A 80 -4.25 1.99 2.45
N ILE A 81 -3.69 1.07 3.23
CA ILE A 81 -2.45 1.30 3.96
C ILE A 81 -1.46 0.24 3.50
N ILE A 82 -0.32 0.68 3.01
CA ILE A 82 0.74 -0.21 2.53
C ILE A 82 1.93 -0.05 3.46
N ILE A 83 2.26 -1.12 4.17
CA ILE A 83 3.32 -1.12 5.19
C ILE A 83 4.48 -1.96 4.71
N ALA A 84 5.67 -1.36 4.66
CA ALA A 84 6.89 -2.05 4.25
C ALA A 84 7.30 -3.08 5.30
N ARG A 85 7.66 -4.27 4.83
CA ARG A 85 8.35 -5.28 5.65
C ARG A 85 9.85 -5.07 5.54
N ASN A 86 10.62 -5.57 6.52
CA ASN A 86 12.08 -5.46 6.48
C ASN A 86 12.70 -6.12 5.24
N THR A 87 12.02 -7.10 4.65
CA THR A 87 12.43 -7.78 3.44
C THR A 87 12.46 -6.89 2.19
N ILE A 88 11.88 -5.69 2.27
CA ILE A 88 11.85 -4.75 1.14
C ILE A 88 13.22 -4.12 0.88
N CYS A 89 14.11 -4.15 1.85
CA CYS A 89 15.44 -3.53 1.72
C CYS A 89 16.22 -4.13 0.57
N GLY A 90 16.80 -3.27 -0.29
CA GLY A 90 17.59 -3.68 -1.44
C GLY A 90 16.80 -4.17 -2.64
N LYS A 91 15.47 -4.15 -2.57
CA LYS A 91 14.64 -4.61 -3.68
C LYS A 91 14.41 -3.51 -4.72
N LYS A 92 14.21 -3.93 -5.96
CA LYS A 92 13.94 -3.03 -7.07
C LYS A 92 12.44 -2.78 -7.19
N CYS A 93 12.08 -1.68 -7.84
CA CYS A 93 10.68 -1.28 -8.02
C CYS A 93 9.84 -2.40 -8.66
N ALA A 94 10.36 -3.08 -9.67
CA ALA A 94 9.65 -4.17 -10.34
C ALA A 94 9.29 -5.32 -9.38
N GLU A 95 10.18 -5.63 -8.44
CA GLU A 95 9.93 -6.68 -7.44
C GLU A 95 8.84 -6.26 -6.45
N VAL A 96 8.89 -5.01 -6.00
CA VAL A 96 7.89 -4.46 -5.07
C VAL A 96 6.53 -4.32 -5.76
N GLU A 97 6.51 -3.89 -7.01
CA GLU A 97 5.30 -3.79 -7.83
C GLU A 97 4.61 -5.15 -7.95
N LYS A 98 5.38 -6.20 -8.23
CA LYS A 98 4.86 -7.56 -8.33
C LYS A 98 4.24 -8.04 -7.01
N SER A 99 4.90 -7.75 -5.90
CA SER A 99 4.41 -8.09 -4.56
C SER A 99 3.11 -7.32 -4.25
N LEU A 100 3.06 -6.05 -4.56
CA LEU A 100 1.88 -5.22 -4.32
C LEU A 100 0.70 -5.69 -5.17
N LEU A 101 0.94 -5.99 -6.44
CA LEU A 101 -0.11 -6.50 -7.33
C LEU A 101 -0.65 -7.84 -6.82
N SER A 102 0.22 -8.73 -6.37
CA SER A 102 -0.17 -10.00 -5.77
C SER A 102 -1.07 -9.80 -4.56
N ALA A 103 -0.70 -8.87 -3.68
CA ALA A 103 -1.51 -8.55 -2.50
C ALA A 103 -2.91 -8.06 -2.88
N PHE A 104 -3.00 -7.14 -3.84
CA PHE A 104 -4.29 -6.64 -4.31
C PHE A 104 -5.15 -7.73 -4.95
N LYS A 105 -4.55 -8.61 -5.74
CA LYS A 105 -5.28 -9.73 -6.35
C LYS A 105 -5.87 -10.66 -5.29
N ARG A 106 -5.11 -10.94 -4.23
CA ARG A 106 -5.59 -11.82 -3.16
C ARG A 106 -6.71 -11.20 -2.33
N THR A 107 -6.85 -9.87 -2.31
CA THR A 107 -7.99 -9.21 -1.65
C THR A 107 -9.27 -9.28 -2.49
N GLY A 108 -9.17 -9.61 -3.76
CA GLY A 108 -10.31 -9.59 -4.68
C GLY A 108 -10.64 -8.23 -5.25
N VAL A 109 -9.90 -7.20 -4.87
CA VAL A 109 -10.09 -5.83 -5.37
C VAL A 109 -9.72 -5.74 -6.85
N ILE A 110 -8.64 -6.43 -7.25
CA ILE A 110 -8.28 -6.60 -8.66
C ILE A 110 -8.64 -8.04 -9.04
N LYS A 111 -9.48 -8.17 -10.07
CA LYS A 111 -9.88 -9.50 -10.54
C LYS A 111 -8.82 -10.06 -11.47
N GLU A 112 -8.50 -11.34 -11.27
CA GLU A 112 -7.68 -12.07 -12.23
C GLU A 112 -8.53 -12.44 -13.45
N LYS A 113 -7.92 -12.30 -14.59
CA LYS A 113 -8.53 -12.81 -15.83
C LYS A 113 -8.10 -14.25 -16.05
#